data_125b5ba2d18439b3280b590b0c0351fe
#
_entry.id   125b5ba2d18439b3280b590b0c0351fe
#
_cell.length_a   1.000
_cell.length_b   1.000
_cell.length_c   1.000
_cell.angle_alpha   90.00
_cell.angle_beta   90.00
_cell.angle_gamma   90.00
#
_symmetry.space_group_name_H-M   'P 1'
#
loop_
_entity.id
_entity.type
_entity.pdbx_description
1 polymer ?
#
loop_
_entity_poly.entity_id
_entity_poly.type
_entity_poly.pdbx_seq_one_letter_code
_entity_poly.pdbx_strand_id
1 'polypeptide(L)'
;VSSASTRAGAARVPGTIAEVQGSPQGGEITAFFDVDGTLVAGFTVNIYTKAGIRNRDIGVLDVLRMITLGLSYQLGASPFEEVVQQASEVFRGRTLPELHALGDRVFDAKVADLLYVETRAMVRAHQERGHRVVLCSSATSMQVQPVADYLGVDDVVCNQFELDADGLLTGRLVEPVIWGEGKATAAQRFARAEGIDLASAYFYADGDEDVALMHLVGNPRPTNPGPGLTKVAKKRGWPITRHTTRGVDGRESLVRNLIGLSTLGPITAGAAAVGVLTRNKRKGLNVITGLWPRALLEAQGVRLNVVGEANAAHRPAVFIFNHRTAMDTFIVGAVVKTDFTAVAKAELRSNPIFGTIGRAMDIAFVDRGNTESAVASMQEVERLMAKGISIIISPEGHRYDTHEVGDFKKGAFRMAKSAGVPIIPIVVRNADDVAARDSMTVNPGVVDVAILTPISVADWDLADFPDRIAEVQELYVETLRHWPHEGDPRV
;
A
#
# COMPACT_ATOMS: atom_id res chain seq x y z
N VAL A 1 49.90 16.04 -3.48
CA VAL A 1 49.15 16.49 -2.29
C VAL A 1 47.68 16.34 -2.63
N SER A 2 47.12 15.21 -2.20
CA SER A 2 45.69 14.90 -2.41
C SER A 2 44.92 15.35 -1.20
N SER A 3 44.01 16.30 -1.34
CA SER A 3 43.07 16.70 -0.32
C SER A 3 41.83 15.80 -0.44
N ALA A 4 41.79 14.73 0.35
CA ALA A 4 40.55 14.01 0.62
C ALA A 4 39.63 14.90 1.49
N SER A 5 38.66 15.52 0.88
CA SER A 5 37.57 16.21 1.56
C SER A 5 36.70 15.17 2.29
N THR A 6 36.91 15.05 3.58
CA THR A 6 36.03 14.33 4.51
C THR A 6 34.69 15.08 4.53
N ARG A 7 33.66 14.55 3.88
CA ARG A 7 32.28 15.01 4.09
C ARG A 7 31.95 14.72 5.56
N ALA A 8 31.92 15.77 6.36
CA ALA A 8 31.40 15.72 7.71
C ALA A 8 29.95 15.21 7.64
N GLY A 9 29.68 14.08 8.29
CA GLY A 9 28.36 13.48 8.33
C GLY A 9 27.38 14.48 8.96
N ALA A 10 26.35 14.84 8.24
CA ALA A 10 25.21 15.56 8.81
C ALA A 10 24.75 14.78 10.06
N ALA A 11 24.60 15.46 11.17
CA ALA A 11 24.13 14.86 12.42
C ALA A 11 22.78 14.15 12.13
N ARG A 12 22.75 12.83 12.32
CA ARG A 12 21.57 12.01 12.05
C ARG A 12 20.49 12.39 13.06
N VAL A 13 19.35 12.83 12.58
CA VAL A 13 18.21 13.15 13.45
C VAL A 13 17.57 11.84 13.91
N PRO A 14 17.58 11.51 15.21
CA PRO A 14 17.01 10.27 15.72
C PRO A 14 15.51 10.17 15.41
N GLY A 15 15.03 8.95 15.13
CA GLY A 15 13.63 8.69 14.78
C GLY A 15 13.29 8.95 13.30
N THR A 16 14.28 9.13 12.43
CA THR A 16 14.08 9.38 11.01
C THR A 16 14.56 8.22 10.14
N ILE A 17 14.01 8.11 8.92
CA ILE A 17 14.49 7.15 7.91
C ILE A 17 15.98 7.33 7.64
N ALA A 18 16.50 8.56 7.65
CA ALA A 18 17.92 8.83 7.46
C ALA A 18 18.80 8.23 8.58
N GLU A 19 18.28 8.13 9.80
CA GLU A 19 18.97 7.41 10.88
C GLU A 19 19.13 5.93 10.54
N VAL A 20 18.03 5.28 10.12
CA VAL A 20 18.02 3.86 9.76
C VAL A 20 18.92 3.61 8.55
N GLN A 21 18.81 4.42 7.50
CA GLN A 21 19.65 4.31 6.30
C GLN A 21 21.15 4.47 6.61
N GLY A 22 21.48 5.20 7.64
CA GLY A 22 22.84 5.38 8.09
C GLY A 22 23.32 4.38 9.15
N SER A 23 22.47 3.46 9.64
CA SER A 23 22.84 2.42 10.60
C SER A 23 23.65 1.28 9.93
N PRO A 24 24.33 0.40 10.69
CA PRO A 24 24.98 -0.77 10.12
C PRO A 24 23.99 -1.64 9.34
N GLN A 25 24.45 -2.36 8.32
CA GLN A 25 23.64 -3.33 7.58
C GLN A 25 23.71 -4.71 8.27
N GLY A 26 22.63 -5.49 8.10
CA GLY A 26 22.62 -6.90 8.48
C GLY A 26 21.60 -7.25 9.55
N GLY A 27 21.32 -8.54 9.67
CA GLY A 27 20.29 -9.10 10.54
C GLY A 27 20.62 -9.07 12.04
N GLU A 28 21.80 -8.59 12.44
CA GLU A 28 22.15 -8.39 13.85
C GLU A 28 21.35 -7.28 14.52
N ILE A 29 20.78 -6.36 13.72
CA ILE A 29 19.91 -5.31 14.22
C ILE A 29 18.46 -5.74 14.03
N THR A 30 17.68 -5.65 15.11
CA THR A 30 16.25 -5.96 15.09
C THR A 30 15.43 -4.71 15.35
N ALA A 31 14.35 -4.54 14.58
CA ALA A 31 13.37 -3.47 14.76
C ALA A 31 12.02 -4.07 15.15
N PHE A 32 11.60 -3.82 16.39
CA PHE A 32 10.27 -4.17 16.86
C PHE A 32 9.29 -3.04 16.57
N PHE A 33 8.10 -3.39 16.10
CA PHE A 33 7.01 -2.44 15.85
C PHE A 33 5.75 -2.88 16.57
N ASP A 34 5.15 -1.98 17.32
CA ASP A 34 3.76 -2.17 17.74
C ASP A 34 2.80 -1.91 16.57
N VAL A 35 1.56 -2.42 16.68
CA VAL A 35 0.57 -2.35 15.60
C VAL A 35 -0.41 -1.21 15.83
N ASP A 36 -1.22 -1.28 16.89
CA ASP A 36 -2.26 -0.30 17.19
C ASP A 36 -1.65 1.05 17.58
N GLY A 37 -2.13 2.16 16.99
CA GLY A 37 -1.58 3.51 17.25
C GLY A 37 -0.21 3.79 16.62
N THR A 38 0.55 2.77 16.27
CA THR A 38 1.93 2.85 15.77
C THR A 38 2.03 2.56 14.26
N LEU A 39 1.65 1.37 13.82
CA LEU A 39 1.54 1.01 12.40
C LEU A 39 0.17 1.41 11.85
N VAL A 40 -0.89 1.12 12.61
CA VAL A 40 -2.30 1.39 12.25
C VAL A 40 -2.82 2.59 13.02
N ALA A 41 -3.50 3.50 12.34
CA ALA A 41 -4.16 4.63 12.99
C ALA A 41 -5.38 4.17 13.80
N GLY A 42 -5.28 4.25 15.13
CA GLY A 42 -6.31 3.81 16.09
C GLY A 42 -6.17 2.35 16.50
N PHE A 43 -7.26 1.78 17.01
CA PHE A 43 -7.27 0.44 17.60
C PHE A 43 -7.96 -0.55 16.66
N THR A 44 -7.26 -1.60 16.23
CA THR A 44 -7.76 -2.64 15.33
C THR A 44 -8.96 -3.36 15.93
N VAL A 45 -9.00 -3.59 17.25
CA VAL A 45 -10.13 -4.22 17.94
C VAL A 45 -11.47 -3.53 17.63
N ASN A 46 -11.50 -2.20 17.56
CA ASN A 46 -12.72 -1.45 17.24
C ASN A 46 -13.18 -1.68 15.79
N ILE A 47 -12.22 -1.83 14.89
CA ILE A 47 -12.47 -2.04 13.46
C ILE A 47 -13.02 -3.44 13.23
N TYR A 48 -12.39 -4.45 13.84
CA TYR A 48 -12.79 -5.85 13.76
C TYR A 48 -14.16 -6.08 14.41
N THR A 49 -14.43 -5.47 15.57
CA THR A 49 -15.74 -5.54 16.22
C THR A 49 -16.85 -4.96 15.33
N LYS A 50 -16.63 -3.75 14.76
CA LYS A 50 -17.61 -3.13 13.85
C LYS A 50 -17.83 -3.95 12.57
N ALA A 51 -16.77 -4.53 12.02
CA ALA A 51 -16.89 -5.41 10.86
C ALA A 51 -17.65 -6.70 11.19
N GLY A 52 -17.34 -7.36 12.29
CA GLY A 52 -18.04 -8.57 12.76
C GLY A 52 -19.53 -8.36 12.99
N ILE A 53 -19.92 -7.20 13.56
CA ILE A 53 -21.33 -6.81 13.71
C ILE A 53 -21.99 -6.66 12.34
N ARG A 54 -21.37 -5.91 11.44
CA ARG A 54 -21.96 -5.61 10.12
C ARG A 54 -22.12 -6.86 9.26
N ASN A 55 -21.16 -7.75 9.31
CA ASN A 55 -21.15 -8.98 8.51
C ASN A 55 -21.94 -10.13 9.17
N ARG A 56 -22.50 -9.92 10.37
CA ARG A 56 -23.19 -10.93 11.19
C ARG A 56 -22.30 -12.12 11.61
N ASP A 57 -20.98 -11.90 11.67
CA ASP A 57 -20.01 -12.88 12.15
C ASP A 57 -20.02 -12.97 13.69
N ILE A 58 -20.53 -11.92 14.37
CA ILE A 58 -20.67 -11.78 15.82
C ILE A 58 -22.15 -11.64 16.17
N GLY A 59 -22.62 -12.44 17.13
CA GLY A 59 -24.00 -12.39 17.59
C GLY A 59 -24.33 -11.12 18.38
N VAL A 60 -25.62 -10.73 18.44
CA VAL A 60 -26.05 -9.51 19.16
C VAL A 60 -25.69 -9.59 20.64
N LEU A 61 -25.80 -10.78 21.26
CA LEU A 61 -25.44 -11.00 22.65
C LEU A 61 -23.94 -10.83 22.90
N ASP A 62 -23.12 -11.29 21.97
CA ASP A 62 -21.65 -11.13 22.03
C ASP A 62 -21.23 -9.67 21.90
N VAL A 63 -21.92 -8.90 21.04
CA VAL A 63 -21.72 -7.45 20.92
C VAL A 63 -22.02 -6.74 22.24
N LEU A 64 -23.15 -7.06 22.88
CA LEU A 64 -23.52 -6.48 24.19
C LEU A 64 -22.45 -6.83 25.22
N ARG A 65 -21.99 -8.09 25.23
CA ARG A 65 -20.89 -8.54 26.10
C ARG A 65 -19.61 -7.75 25.87
N MET A 66 -19.18 -7.59 24.63
CA MET A 66 -17.97 -6.80 24.26
C MET A 66 -18.09 -5.34 24.71
N ILE A 67 -19.27 -4.72 24.56
CA ILE A 67 -19.52 -3.35 25.03
C ILE A 67 -19.40 -3.27 26.56
N THR A 68 -20.01 -4.22 27.29
CA THR A 68 -19.93 -4.24 28.76
C THR A 68 -18.51 -4.47 29.26
N LEU A 69 -17.73 -5.33 28.58
CA LEU A 69 -16.32 -5.57 28.91
C LEU A 69 -15.47 -4.32 28.65
N GLY A 70 -15.67 -3.65 27.50
CA GLY A 70 -14.97 -2.38 27.18
C GLY A 70 -15.28 -1.27 28.21
N LEU A 71 -16.54 -1.16 28.67
CA LEU A 71 -16.90 -0.21 29.72
C LEU A 71 -16.29 -0.59 31.08
N SER A 72 -16.26 -1.87 31.43
CA SER A 72 -15.61 -2.38 32.64
C SER A 72 -14.14 -2.01 32.70
N TYR A 73 -13.43 -2.19 31.58
CA TYR A 73 -12.04 -1.77 31.45
C TYR A 73 -11.86 -0.25 31.62
N GLN A 74 -12.66 0.57 30.90
CA GLN A 74 -12.58 2.02 30.99
C GLN A 74 -12.85 2.57 32.40
N LEU A 75 -13.71 1.90 33.15
CA LEU A 75 -14.00 2.23 34.54
C LEU A 75 -12.97 1.67 35.52
N GLY A 76 -11.95 0.95 35.04
CA GLY A 76 -10.95 0.30 35.90
C GLY A 76 -11.47 -0.85 36.75
N ALA A 77 -12.63 -1.43 36.38
CA ALA A 77 -13.27 -2.51 37.10
C ALA A 77 -12.73 -3.90 36.78
N SER A 78 -12.12 -4.06 35.55
CA SER A 78 -11.50 -5.31 35.11
C SER A 78 -10.13 -5.04 34.50
N PRO A 79 -9.12 -5.88 34.77
CA PRO A 79 -7.82 -5.78 34.10
C PRO A 79 -7.93 -6.13 32.61
N PHE A 80 -7.02 -5.63 31.81
CA PHE A 80 -7.01 -5.82 30.35
C PHE A 80 -7.00 -7.31 29.96
N GLU A 81 -6.20 -8.10 30.65
CA GLU A 81 -6.03 -9.53 30.41
C GLU A 81 -7.35 -10.30 30.51
N GLU A 82 -8.16 -9.99 31.52
CA GLU A 82 -9.48 -10.59 31.67
C GLU A 82 -10.46 -10.19 30.56
N VAL A 83 -10.41 -8.92 30.17
CA VAL A 83 -11.27 -8.39 29.10
C VAL A 83 -10.97 -9.07 27.77
N VAL A 84 -9.69 -9.21 27.40
CA VAL A 84 -9.28 -9.84 26.15
C VAL A 84 -9.57 -11.35 26.17
N GLN A 85 -9.34 -12.03 27.31
CA GLN A 85 -9.71 -13.45 27.50
C GLN A 85 -11.19 -13.67 27.31
N GLN A 86 -12.04 -12.84 27.92
CA GLN A 86 -13.49 -12.96 27.79
C GLN A 86 -14.00 -12.59 26.39
N ALA A 87 -13.35 -11.64 25.73
CA ALA A 87 -13.68 -11.26 24.34
C ALA A 87 -13.36 -12.38 23.35
N SER A 88 -12.32 -13.18 23.60
CA SER A 88 -11.92 -14.29 22.73
C SER A 88 -12.91 -15.46 22.73
N GLU A 89 -13.79 -15.57 23.74
CA GLU A 89 -14.81 -16.63 23.79
C GLU A 89 -15.79 -16.62 22.59
N VAL A 90 -15.98 -15.49 21.94
CA VAL A 90 -16.81 -15.35 20.74
C VAL A 90 -16.33 -16.27 19.61
N PHE A 91 -15.06 -16.63 19.61
CA PHE A 91 -14.45 -17.46 18.57
C PHE A 91 -14.42 -18.96 18.90
N ARG A 92 -14.94 -19.36 20.06
CA ARG A 92 -14.98 -20.78 20.50
C ARG A 92 -15.59 -21.68 19.44
N GLY A 93 -14.94 -22.83 19.20
CA GLY A 93 -15.38 -23.87 18.27
C GLY A 93 -15.14 -23.55 16.77
N ARG A 94 -14.52 -22.41 16.45
CA ARG A 94 -14.04 -22.14 15.09
C ARG A 94 -12.65 -22.73 14.89
N THR A 95 -12.25 -22.85 13.63
CA THR A 95 -10.88 -23.23 13.26
C THR A 95 -9.98 -22.00 13.13
N LEU A 96 -8.67 -22.19 13.31
CA LEU A 96 -7.68 -21.10 13.11
C LEU A 96 -7.67 -20.54 11.67
N PRO A 97 -7.77 -21.37 10.59
CA PRO A 97 -7.91 -20.86 9.24
C PRO A 97 -9.15 -19.98 8.99
N GLU A 98 -10.31 -20.32 9.58
CA GLU A 98 -11.51 -19.48 9.50
C GLU A 98 -11.31 -18.13 10.16
N LEU A 99 -10.58 -18.11 11.29
CA LEU A 99 -10.26 -16.90 12.02
C LEU A 99 -9.29 -16.01 11.24
N HIS A 100 -8.25 -16.59 10.63
CA HIS A 100 -7.31 -15.86 9.77
C HIS A 100 -8.01 -15.30 8.54
N ALA A 101 -8.85 -16.10 7.86
CA ALA A 101 -9.64 -15.60 6.73
C ALA A 101 -10.58 -14.43 7.10
N LEU A 102 -11.08 -14.40 8.34
CA LEU A 102 -11.81 -13.23 8.86
C LEU A 102 -10.86 -12.04 9.03
N GLY A 103 -9.67 -12.30 9.55
CA GLY A 103 -8.60 -11.31 9.72
C GLY A 103 -8.28 -10.62 8.40
N ASP A 104 -7.97 -11.39 7.38
CA ASP A 104 -7.61 -10.93 6.03
C ASP A 104 -8.71 -10.08 5.40
N ARG A 105 -9.96 -10.56 5.43
CA ARG A 105 -11.10 -9.80 4.90
C ARG A 105 -11.29 -8.44 5.56
N VAL A 106 -11.12 -8.35 6.87
CA VAL A 106 -11.26 -7.08 7.60
C VAL A 106 -10.07 -6.17 7.36
N PHE A 107 -8.88 -6.75 7.30
CA PHE A 107 -7.66 -6.02 6.95
C PHE A 107 -7.81 -5.35 5.60
N ASP A 108 -8.08 -6.11 4.55
CA ASP A 108 -8.24 -5.60 3.19
C ASP A 108 -9.33 -4.53 3.07
N ALA A 109 -10.47 -4.77 3.73
CA ALA A 109 -11.60 -3.87 3.64
C ALA A 109 -11.42 -2.56 4.41
N LYS A 110 -10.60 -2.55 5.48
CA LYS A 110 -10.59 -1.42 6.43
C LYS A 110 -9.24 -1.07 7.05
N VAL A 111 -8.42 -2.06 7.44
CA VAL A 111 -7.22 -1.79 8.24
C VAL A 111 -6.08 -1.26 7.38
N ALA A 112 -5.92 -1.81 6.19
CA ALA A 112 -4.84 -1.44 5.28
C ALA A 112 -4.82 0.06 4.94
N ASP A 113 -6.01 0.66 4.75
CA ASP A 113 -6.14 2.11 4.50
C ASP A 113 -5.80 2.98 5.73
N LEU A 114 -5.67 2.37 6.90
CA LEU A 114 -5.32 3.05 8.15
C LEU A 114 -3.85 2.91 8.54
N LEU A 115 -3.05 2.16 7.77
CA LEU A 115 -1.61 2.09 8.01
C LEU A 115 -0.97 3.48 7.83
N TYR A 116 -0.18 3.92 8.81
CA TYR A 116 0.59 5.14 8.69
C TYR A 116 1.67 5.00 7.63
N VAL A 117 1.68 5.91 6.67
CA VAL A 117 2.66 5.95 5.57
C VAL A 117 4.09 6.03 6.11
N GLU A 118 4.29 6.88 7.13
CA GLU A 118 5.59 7.12 7.73
C GLU A 118 6.14 5.87 8.42
N THR A 119 5.31 5.14 9.18
CA THR A 119 5.77 3.93 9.87
C THR A 119 6.00 2.81 8.87
N ARG A 120 5.17 2.68 7.84
CA ARG A 120 5.38 1.75 6.74
C ARG A 120 6.69 2.02 5.98
N ALA A 121 7.02 3.30 5.73
CA ALA A 121 8.31 3.68 5.15
C ALA A 121 9.48 3.36 6.11
N MET A 122 9.27 3.44 7.42
CA MET A 122 10.26 3.06 8.42
C MET A 122 10.52 1.55 8.42
N VAL A 123 9.46 0.72 8.35
CA VAL A 123 9.59 -0.74 8.19
C VAL A 123 10.42 -1.07 6.96
N ARG A 124 10.10 -0.47 5.81
CA ARG A 124 10.86 -0.67 4.56
C ARG A 124 12.33 -0.27 4.71
N ALA A 125 12.61 0.87 5.36
CA ALA A 125 13.99 1.31 5.56
C ALA A 125 14.80 0.31 6.38
N HIS A 126 14.21 -0.34 7.39
CA HIS A 126 14.83 -1.43 8.12
C HIS A 126 15.05 -2.66 7.23
N GLN A 127 14.05 -3.08 6.47
CA GLN A 127 14.15 -4.21 5.54
C GLN A 127 15.23 -3.98 4.48
N GLU A 128 15.31 -2.79 3.87
CA GLU A 128 16.33 -2.41 2.88
C GLU A 128 17.75 -2.40 3.47
N ARG A 129 17.88 -2.22 4.79
CA ARG A 129 19.15 -2.36 5.50
C ARG A 129 19.49 -3.80 5.88
N GLY A 130 18.59 -4.76 5.62
CA GLY A 130 18.73 -6.16 6.02
C GLY A 130 18.54 -6.36 7.53
N HIS A 131 17.89 -5.41 8.22
CA HIS A 131 17.53 -5.57 9.63
C HIS A 131 16.38 -6.55 9.76
N ARG A 132 16.36 -7.33 10.82
CA ARG A 132 15.22 -8.15 11.18
C ARG A 132 14.08 -7.25 11.65
N VAL A 133 12.89 -7.45 11.11
CA VAL A 133 11.70 -6.71 11.54
C VAL A 133 10.76 -7.67 12.27
N VAL A 134 10.21 -7.23 13.40
CA VAL A 134 9.31 -8.02 14.25
C VAL A 134 8.09 -7.19 14.60
N LEU A 135 6.88 -7.69 14.35
CA LEU A 135 5.68 -7.08 14.90
C LEU A 135 5.47 -7.57 16.33
N CYS A 136 5.41 -6.65 17.29
CA CYS A 136 5.25 -6.96 18.71
C CYS A 136 4.03 -6.24 19.28
N SER A 137 2.88 -6.92 19.36
CA SER A 137 1.60 -6.31 19.65
C SER A 137 0.81 -7.03 20.75
N SER A 138 0.01 -6.27 21.48
CA SER A 138 -0.98 -6.79 22.42
C SER A 138 -2.27 -7.26 21.76
N ALA A 139 -2.42 -7.06 20.46
CA ALA A 139 -3.53 -7.58 19.67
C ALA A 139 -3.38 -9.10 19.44
N THR A 140 -4.42 -9.74 18.91
CA THR A 140 -4.41 -11.17 18.61
C THR A 140 -3.83 -11.48 17.24
N SER A 141 -3.42 -12.73 16.99
CA SER A 141 -2.89 -13.17 15.69
C SER A 141 -3.84 -12.87 14.51
N MET A 142 -5.17 -12.96 14.73
CA MET A 142 -6.16 -12.56 13.73
C MET A 142 -5.98 -11.12 13.24
N GLN A 143 -5.53 -10.23 14.08
CA GLN A 143 -5.38 -8.80 13.77
C GLN A 143 -3.98 -8.48 13.25
N VAL A 144 -2.95 -9.16 13.79
CA VAL A 144 -1.54 -8.83 13.52
C VAL A 144 -1.01 -9.53 12.27
N GLN A 145 -1.42 -10.79 12.04
CA GLN A 145 -0.91 -11.57 10.91
C GLN A 145 -1.17 -10.91 9.55
N PRO A 146 -2.37 -10.41 9.24
CA PRO A 146 -2.58 -9.72 7.96
C PRO A 146 -1.73 -8.46 7.77
N VAL A 147 -1.40 -7.77 8.88
CA VAL A 147 -0.48 -6.61 8.84
C VAL A 147 0.94 -7.07 8.53
N ALA A 148 1.38 -8.19 9.16
CA ALA A 148 2.70 -8.77 8.93
C ALA A 148 2.86 -9.23 7.48
N ASP A 149 1.89 -9.97 6.96
CA ASP A 149 1.89 -10.49 5.58
C ASP A 149 1.93 -9.33 4.57
N TYR A 150 1.14 -8.29 4.79
CA TYR A 150 1.13 -7.09 3.94
C TYR A 150 2.46 -6.34 3.94
N LEU A 151 3.15 -6.28 5.08
CA LEU A 151 4.44 -5.60 5.22
C LEU A 151 5.64 -6.49 4.85
N GLY A 152 5.42 -7.78 4.56
CA GLY A 152 6.49 -8.75 4.32
C GLY A 152 7.34 -8.96 5.58
N VAL A 153 6.69 -9.11 6.74
CA VAL A 153 7.33 -9.34 8.04
C VAL A 153 7.01 -10.76 8.50
N ASP A 154 8.03 -11.60 8.65
CA ASP A 154 7.88 -13.01 9.02
C ASP A 154 7.71 -13.22 10.53
N ASP A 155 8.26 -12.33 11.34
CA ASP A 155 8.33 -12.50 12.79
C ASP A 155 7.21 -11.72 13.52
N VAL A 156 6.41 -12.46 14.28
CA VAL A 156 5.27 -11.88 15.03
C VAL A 156 5.29 -12.34 16.48
N VAL A 157 5.22 -11.38 17.41
CA VAL A 157 5.06 -11.59 18.85
C VAL A 157 3.73 -10.98 19.27
N CYS A 158 2.67 -11.81 19.38
CA CYS A 158 1.32 -11.33 19.70
C CYS A 158 0.52 -12.40 20.44
N ASN A 159 -0.66 -12.03 20.95
CA ASN A 159 -1.56 -12.97 21.61
C ASN A 159 -2.03 -14.06 20.64
N GLN A 160 -1.83 -15.31 21.02
CA GLN A 160 -2.23 -16.49 20.27
C GLN A 160 -3.51 -17.09 20.86
N PHE A 161 -4.35 -17.68 20.00
CA PHE A 161 -5.52 -18.41 20.44
C PHE A 161 -5.14 -19.82 20.88
N GLU A 162 -5.77 -20.30 21.97
CA GLU A 162 -5.60 -21.68 22.46
C GLU A 162 -6.48 -22.61 21.62
N LEU A 163 -5.88 -23.76 21.24
CA LEU A 163 -6.56 -24.82 20.49
C LEU A 163 -6.81 -26.02 21.38
N ASP A 164 -7.93 -26.70 21.21
CA ASP A 164 -8.22 -28.00 21.82
C ASP A 164 -7.54 -29.16 21.04
N ALA A 165 -7.80 -30.39 21.48
CA ALA A 165 -7.23 -31.59 20.86
C ALA A 165 -7.74 -31.85 19.42
N ASP A 166 -8.88 -31.28 19.06
CA ASP A 166 -9.45 -31.38 17.72
C ASP A 166 -9.03 -30.23 16.80
N GLY A 167 -8.18 -29.30 17.29
CA GLY A 167 -7.70 -28.15 16.54
C GLY A 167 -8.70 -26.99 16.46
N LEU A 168 -9.74 -27.00 17.31
CA LEU A 168 -10.72 -25.94 17.42
C LEU A 168 -10.32 -24.93 18.49
N LEU A 169 -10.72 -23.68 18.30
CA LEU A 169 -10.50 -22.61 19.27
C LEU A 169 -11.25 -22.89 20.57
N THR A 170 -10.55 -22.91 21.70
CA THR A 170 -11.17 -23.07 23.03
C THR A 170 -11.96 -21.84 23.47
N GLY A 171 -11.80 -20.71 22.75
CA GLY A 171 -12.29 -19.39 23.15
C GLY A 171 -11.42 -18.71 24.20
N ARG A 172 -10.18 -19.18 24.36
CA ARG A 172 -9.17 -18.59 25.28
C ARG A 172 -7.92 -18.20 24.49
N LEU A 173 -7.15 -17.31 25.08
CA LEU A 173 -5.80 -16.99 24.60
C LEU A 173 -4.76 -17.82 25.39
N VAL A 174 -3.66 -18.11 24.74
CA VAL A 174 -2.49 -18.76 25.39
C VAL A 174 -1.90 -17.82 26.44
N GLU A 175 -1.74 -18.31 27.64
CA GLU A 175 -1.14 -17.53 28.74
C GLU A 175 0.39 -17.60 28.75
N PRO A 176 1.07 -16.55 29.24
CA PRO A 176 0.50 -15.29 29.74
C PRO A 176 0.06 -14.36 28.59
N VAL A 177 -1.03 -13.62 28.78
CA VAL A 177 -1.51 -12.61 27.84
C VAL A 177 -0.44 -11.52 27.67
N ILE A 178 -0.21 -11.15 26.42
CA ILE A 178 0.79 -10.15 26.04
C ILE A 178 0.19 -8.74 26.22
N TRP A 179 0.52 -8.10 27.35
CA TRP A 179 0.14 -6.73 27.69
C TRP A 179 1.14 -6.13 28.67
N GLY A 180 1.47 -4.85 28.55
CA GLY A 180 2.34 -4.15 29.50
C GLY A 180 3.66 -4.86 29.74
N GLU A 181 3.95 -5.24 30.99
CA GLU A 181 5.15 -6.02 31.35
C GLU A 181 5.16 -7.41 30.68
N GLY A 182 4.00 -7.98 30.39
CA GLY A 182 3.85 -9.23 29.64
C GLY A 182 4.40 -9.08 28.20
N LYS A 183 4.21 -7.93 27.56
CA LYS A 183 4.76 -7.62 26.23
C LYS A 183 6.30 -7.56 26.27
N ALA A 184 6.85 -6.89 27.28
CA ALA A 184 8.29 -6.85 27.50
C ALA A 184 8.89 -8.25 27.76
N THR A 185 8.20 -9.08 28.55
CA THR A 185 8.60 -10.47 28.84
C THR A 185 8.54 -11.34 27.57
N ALA A 186 7.49 -11.21 26.76
CA ALA A 186 7.37 -11.95 25.49
C ALA A 186 8.48 -11.55 24.50
N ALA A 187 8.75 -10.25 24.34
CA ALA A 187 9.83 -9.76 23.49
C ALA A 187 11.22 -10.25 23.97
N GLN A 188 11.49 -10.27 25.29
CA GLN A 188 12.72 -10.84 25.83
C GLN A 188 12.84 -12.34 25.60
N ARG A 189 11.75 -13.09 25.72
CA ARG A 189 11.73 -14.54 25.46
C ARG A 189 12.04 -14.81 23.98
N PHE A 190 11.38 -14.06 23.09
CA PHE A 190 11.66 -14.12 21.66
C PHE A 190 13.11 -13.78 21.35
N ALA A 191 13.61 -12.66 21.88
CA ALA A 191 14.98 -12.22 21.67
C ALA A 191 16.01 -13.27 22.12
N ARG A 192 15.78 -13.93 23.27
CA ARG A 192 16.67 -15.01 23.75
C ARG A 192 16.62 -16.25 22.83
N ALA A 193 15.44 -16.63 22.35
CA ALA A 193 15.28 -17.79 21.47
C ALA A 193 15.99 -17.57 20.13
N GLU A 194 15.94 -16.35 19.62
CA GLU A 194 16.47 -15.96 18.31
C GLU A 194 17.89 -15.35 18.36
N GLY A 195 18.51 -15.26 19.52
CA GLY A 195 19.85 -14.69 19.70
C GLY A 195 19.94 -13.19 19.44
N ILE A 196 18.84 -12.46 19.64
CA ILE A 196 18.74 -11.01 19.40
C ILE A 196 19.32 -10.24 20.58
N ASP A 197 20.20 -9.26 20.28
CA ASP A 197 20.67 -8.29 21.28
C ASP A 197 19.73 -7.09 21.35
N LEU A 198 18.92 -7.02 22.43
CA LEU A 198 18.01 -5.89 22.65
C LEU A 198 18.74 -4.55 22.84
N ALA A 199 20.03 -4.55 23.22
CA ALA A 199 20.80 -3.31 23.36
C ALA A 199 21.05 -2.61 22.00
N SER A 200 21.03 -3.37 20.91
CA SER A 200 21.12 -2.84 19.54
C SER A 200 19.76 -2.65 18.87
N ALA A 201 18.69 -3.19 19.45
CA ALA A 201 17.36 -3.21 18.86
C ALA A 201 16.65 -1.87 18.92
N TYR A 202 15.78 -1.64 17.94
CA TYR A 202 14.81 -0.55 17.88
C TYR A 202 13.45 -1.02 18.37
N PHE A 203 12.67 -0.12 19.01
CA PHE A 203 11.26 -0.39 19.32
C PHE A 203 10.42 0.86 19.08
N TYR A 204 9.44 0.74 18.20
CA TYR A 204 8.47 1.75 17.80
C TYR A 204 7.13 1.44 18.45
N ALA A 205 6.58 2.35 19.29
CA ALA A 205 5.29 2.15 19.94
C ALA A 205 4.71 3.46 20.45
N ASP A 206 3.37 3.49 20.67
CA ASP A 206 2.61 4.66 21.11
C ASP A 206 2.06 4.54 22.53
N GLY A 207 1.89 3.31 23.05
CA GLY A 207 1.18 3.03 24.29
C GLY A 207 1.97 3.33 25.56
N ASP A 208 1.24 3.75 26.62
CA ASP A 208 1.81 3.91 27.96
C ASP A 208 2.27 2.56 28.54
N GLU A 209 1.63 1.47 28.14
CA GLU A 209 1.97 0.08 28.49
C GLU A 209 3.29 -0.40 27.88
N ASP A 210 3.78 0.25 26.82
CA ASP A 210 5.01 -0.11 26.12
C ASP A 210 6.29 0.37 26.80
N VAL A 211 6.15 1.19 27.84
CA VAL A 211 7.28 1.76 28.60
C VAL A 211 8.24 0.68 29.10
N ALA A 212 7.73 -0.49 29.52
CA ALA A 212 8.54 -1.59 30.01
C ALA A 212 9.51 -2.10 28.90
N LEU A 213 9.01 -2.34 27.68
CA LEU A 213 9.83 -2.79 26.56
C LEU A 213 10.75 -1.65 26.03
N MET A 214 10.28 -0.42 26.03
CA MET A 214 11.10 0.77 25.68
C MET A 214 12.35 0.89 26.54
N HIS A 215 12.30 0.46 27.80
CA HIS A 215 13.47 0.45 28.70
C HIS A 215 14.47 -0.67 28.41
N LEU A 216 14.08 -1.71 27.72
CA LEU A 216 14.93 -2.88 27.44
C LEU A 216 15.74 -2.72 26.15
N VAL A 217 15.22 -1.92 25.20
CA VAL A 217 15.89 -1.73 23.91
C VAL A 217 16.88 -0.55 23.94
N GLY A 218 17.92 -0.65 23.11
CA GLY A 218 18.92 0.41 23.01
C GLY A 218 18.42 1.62 22.22
N ASN A 219 17.44 1.43 21.33
CA ASN A 219 16.90 2.45 20.45
C ASN A 219 15.37 2.61 20.61
N PRO A 220 14.87 3.11 21.77
CA PRO A 220 13.45 3.38 21.95
C PRO A 220 12.99 4.52 21.03
N ARG A 221 11.87 4.32 20.32
CA ARG A 221 11.28 5.27 19.35
C ARG A 221 9.79 5.48 19.62
N PRO A 222 9.43 6.24 20.67
CA PRO A 222 8.06 6.63 20.92
C PRO A 222 7.42 7.26 19.68
N THR A 223 6.42 6.59 19.13
CA THR A 223 5.75 6.96 17.86
C THR A 223 4.29 7.26 18.16
N ASN A 224 3.81 8.47 17.88
CA ASN A 224 2.49 8.96 18.28
C ASN A 224 2.17 8.79 19.78
N PRO A 225 3.13 8.95 20.70
CA PRO A 225 2.97 8.50 22.07
C PRO A 225 1.82 9.18 22.80
N GLY A 226 1.11 8.39 23.61
CA GLY A 226 0.15 8.83 24.59
C GLY A 226 0.77 9.76 25.66
N PRO A 227 -0.04 10.33 26.56
CA PRO A 227 0.44 11.30 27.54
C PRO A 227 1.49 10.74 28.51
N GLY A 228 1.32 9.49 28.96
CA GLY A 228 2.23 8.82 29.90
C GLY A 228 3.58 8.53 29.26
N LEU A 229 3.58 7.85 28.10
CA LEU A 229 4.80 7.58 27.35
C LEU A 229 5.50 8.87 26.91
N THR A 230 4.75 9.93 26.52
CA THR A 230 5.31 11.26 26.22
C THR A 230 6.09 11.83 27.41
N LYS A 231 5.55 11.71 28.62
CA LYS A 231 6.20 12.19 29.83
C LYS A 231 7.50 11.42 30.13
N VAL A 232 7.47 10.12 30.00
CA VAL A 232 8.65 9.25 30.18
C VAL A 232 9.70 9.55 29.10
N ALA A 233 9.31 9.63 27.83
CA ALA A 233 10.20 9.93 26.71
C ALA A 233 10.94 11.27 26.89
N LYS A 234 10.20 12.33 27.26
CA LYS A 234 10.81 13.63 27.56
C LYS A 234 11.82 13.57 28.73
N LYS A 235 11.46 12.84 29.81
CA LYS A 235 12.37 12.66 30.96
C LYS A 235 13.62 11.88 30.62
N ARG A 236 13.53 10.91 29.69
CA ARG A 236 14.62 10.05 29.27
C ARG A 236 15.41 10.58 28.07
N GLY A 237 14.93 11.63 27.41
CA GLY A 237 15.53 12.13 26.17
C GLY A 237 15.31 11.23 24.97
N TRP A 238 14.26 10.40 24.99
CA TRP A 238 13.92 9.56 23.84
C TRP A 238 13.35 10.38 22.70
N PRO A 239 13.74 10.13 21.43
CA PRO A 239 13.24 10.88 20.29
C PRO A 239 11.78 10.52 20.01
N ILE A 240 10.90 11.51 20.06
CA ILE A 240 9.46 11.35 19.80
C ILE A 240 9.18 11.62 18.33
N THR A 241 8.48 10.72 17.67
CA THR A 241 7.97 10.89 16.31
C THR A 241 6.44 11.01 16.34
N ARG A 242 5.87 11.89 15.50
CA ARG A 242 4.42 12.00 15.33
C ARG A 242 4.07 11.95 13.87
N HIS A 243 3.11 11.07 13.55
CA HIS A 243 2.60 10.87 12.21
C HIS A 243 1.28 11.60 12.04
N THR A 244 1.03 12.14 10.86
CA THR A 244 -0.15 12.96 10.58
C THR A 244 -0.90 12.52 9.32
N THR A 245 -0.35 11.59 8.54
CA THR A 245 -0.91 11.23 7.23
C THR A 245 -2.31 10.64 7.26
N ARG A 246 -2.75 10.10 8.39
CA ARG A 246 -4.10 9.55 8.56
C ARG A 246 -5.05 10.45 9.37
N GLY A 247 -4.58 11.65 9.71
CA GLY A 247 -5.33 12.66 10.45
C GLY A 247 -5.33 14.04 9.80
N VAL A 248 -4.97 14.14 8.50
CA VAL A 248 -4.95 15.41 7.77
C VAL A 248 -6.38 15.96 7.67
N ASP A 249 -6.55 17.23 8.06
CA ASP A 249 -7.80 17.97 7.95
C ASP A 249 -8.37 17.81 6.53
N GLY A 250 -9.55 17.24 6.40
CA GLY A 250 -10.21 17.02 5.11
C GLY A 250 -10.40 18.32 4.30
N ARG A 251 -10.31 19.49 4.94
CA ARG A 251 -10.31 20.80 4.31
C ARG A 251 -9.05 21.08 3.51
N GLU A 252 -7.86 20.79 4.05
CA GLU A 252 -6.60 21.04 3.34
C GLU A 252 -6.48 20.13 2.12
N SER A 253 -6.82 18.86 2.26
CA SER A 253 -6.88 17.92 1.15
C SER A 253 -7.92 18.33 0.10
N LEU A 254 -9.11 18.81 0.52
CA LEU A 254 -10.12 19.33 -0.40
C LEU A 254 -9.62 20.53 -1.19
N VAL A 255 -8.94 21.47 -0.54
CA VAL A 255 -8.38 22.66 -1.21
C VAL A 255 -7.33 22.25 -2.24
N ARG A 256 -6.40 21.34 -1.89
CA ARG A 256 -5.41 20.82 -2.82
C ARG A 256 -6.03 20.10 -4.01
N ASN A 257 -7.05 19.30 -3.78
CA ASN A 257 -7.81 18.64 -4.84
C ASN A 257 -8.48 19.64 -5.78
N LEU A 258 -9.10 20.70 -5.24
CA LEU A 258 -9.72 21.76 -6.05
C LEU A 258 -8.68 22.53 -6.88
N ILE A 259 -7.53 22.86 -6.28
CA ILE A 259 -6.41 23.49 -6.99
C ILE A 259 -5.93 22.56 -8.11
N GLY A 260 -5.69 21.28 -7.83
CA GLY A 260 -5.26 20.30 -8.84
C GLY A 260 -6.24 20.18 -10.01
N LEU A 261 -7.53 20.07 -9.72
CA LEU A 261 -8.57 20.02 -10.76
C LEU A 261 -8.67 21.32 -11.56
N SER A 262 -8.47 22.48 -10.93
CA SER A 262 -8.52 23.78 -11.60
C SER A 262 -7.44 23.95 -12.67
N THR A 263 -6.31 23.20 -12.59
CA THR A 263 -5.24 23.22 -13.59
C THR A 263 -5.71 22.70 -14.95
N LEU A 264 -6.78 21.90 -15.01
CA LEU A 264 -7.33 21.36 -16.26
C LEU A 264 -7.79 22.47 -17.22
N GLY A 265 -8.43 23.52 -16.70
CA GLY A 265 -8.97 24.61 -17.53
C GLY A 265 -7.89 25.30 -18.37
N PRO A 266 -6.85 25.92 -17.78
CA PRO A 266 -5.77 26.55 -18.50
C PRO A 266 -5.02 25.58 -19.45
N ILE A 267 -4.77 24.34 -19.00
CA ILE A 267 -4.08 23.34 -19.84
C ILE A 267 -4.93 22.98 -21.06
N THR A 268 -6.25 22.83 -20.90
CA THR A 268 -7.15 22.54 -22.01
C THR A 268 -7.24 23.70 -22.99
N ALA A 269 -7.25 24.94 -22.51
CA ALA A 269 -7.20 26.12 -23.37
C ALA A 269 -5.89 26.19 -24.18
N GLY A 270 -4.75 25.95 -23.54
CA GLY A 270 -3.44 25.85 -24.21
C GLY A 270 -3.40 24.71 -25.24
N ALA A 271 -3.95 23.54 -24.90
CA ALA A 271 -4.07 22.40 -25.80
C ALA A 271 -4.90 22.70 -27.04
N ALA A 272 -6.03 23.40 -26.87
CA ALA A 272 -6.87 23.85 -27.98
C ALA A 272 -6.10 24.80 -28.90
N ALA A 273 -5.39 25.79 -28.34
CA ALA A 273 -4.56 26.70 -29.10
C ALA A 273 -3.47 25.95 -29.90
N VAL A 274 -2.75 25.01 -29.28
CA VAL A 274 -1.76 24.18 -29.97
C VAL A 274 -2.40 23.34 -31.08
N GLY A 275 -3.55 22.73 -30.83
CA GLY A 275 -4.30 21.95 -31.82
C GLY A 275 -4.68 22.77 -33.05
N VAL A 276 -5.17 23.99 -32.84
CA VAL A 276 -5.56 24.94 -33.92
C VAL A 276 -4.34 25.44 -34.65
N LEU A 277 -3.32 25.97 -33.97
CA LEU A 277 -2.10 26.52 -34.58
C LEU A 277 -1.33 25.49 -35.39
N THR A 278 -1.25 24.27 -34.90
CA THR A 278 -0.56 23.17 -35.60
C THR A 278 -1.44 22.41 -36.59
N ARG A 279 -2.74 22.71 -36.66
CA ARG A 279 -3.74 21.93 -37.39
C ARG A 279 -3.69 20.43 -37.08
N ASN A 280 -3.32 20.10 -35.88
CA ASN A 280 -3.12 18.72 -35.45
C ASN A 280 -3.74 18.50 -34.05
N LYS A 281 -4.94 17.85 -34.02
CA LYS A 281 -5.67 17.51 -32.80
C LYS A 281 -4.78 16.74 -31.83
N ARG A 282 -3.94 15.81 -32.32
CA ARG A 282 -3.08 14.96 -31.48
C ARG A 282 -2.02 15.76 -30.73
N LYS A 283 -1.43 16.78 -31.36
CA LYS A 283 -0.49 17.66 -30.65
C LYS A 283 -1.18 18.43 -29.51
N GLY A 284 -2.43 18.86 -29.72
CA GLY A 284 -3.23 19.44 -28.64
C GLY A 284 -3.51 18.44 -27.51
N LEU A 285 -3.94 17.22 -27.84
CA LEU A 285 -4.18 16.17 -26.83
C LEU A 285 -2.91 15.83 -26.04
N ASN A 286 -1.75 15.78 -26.70
CA ASN A 286 -0.48 15.54 -26.03
C ASN A 286 -0.09 16.63 -25.01
N VAL A 287 -0.57 17.85 -25.16
CA VAL A 287 -0.45 18.88 -24.11
C VAL A 287 -1.24 18.49 -22.88
N ILE A 288 -2.48 18.01 -23.04
CA ILE A 288 -3.31 17.59 -21.90
C ILE A 288 -2.66 16.36 -21.22
N THR A 289 -2.39 15.31 -21.98
CA THR A 289 -1.87 14.04 -21.42
C THR A 289 -0.48 14.19 -20.82
N GLY A 290 0.36 15.08 -21.36
CA GLY A 290 1.70 15.31 -20.85
C GLY A 290 1.79 16.24 -19.65
N LEU A 291 0.86 17.19 -19.52
CA LEU A 291 0.95 18.21 -18.48
C LEU A 291 -0.06 17.99 -17.34
N TRP A 292 -1.32 17.65 -17.65
CA TRP A 292 -2.36 17.64 -16.63
C TRP A 292 -2.16 16.58 -15.53
N PRO A 293 -1.83 15.31 -15.83
CA PRO A 293 -1.59 14.33 -14.78
C PRO A 293 -0.49 14.79 -13.80
N ARG A 294 0.60 15.35 -14.31
CA ARG A 294 1.70 15.88 -13.48
C ARG A 294 1.25 17.08 -12.64
N ALA A 295 0.62 18.07 -13.28
CA ALA A 295 0.14 19.26 -12.59
C ALA A 295 -0.89 18.92 -11.50
N LEU A 296 -1.76 17.95 -11.74
CA LEU A 296 -2.71 17.43 -10.76
C LEU A 296 -1.98 16.82 -9.55
N LEU A 297 -1.04 15.89 -9.79
CA LEU A 297 -0.28 15.22 -8.74
C LEU A 297 0.58 16.22 -7.93
N GLU A 298 1.29 17.12 -8.61
CA GLU A 298 2.12 18.15 -7.97
C GLU A 298 1.29 19.12 -7.10
N ALA A 299 0.12 19.55 -7.60
CA ALA A 299 -0.79 20.40 -6.83
C ALA A 299 -1.35 19.69 -5.57
N GLN A 300 -1.50 18.38 -5.63
CA GLN A 300 -1.91 17.53 -4.51
C GLN A 300 -0.73 17.21 -3.57
N GLY A 301 0.50 17.61 -3.91
CA GLY A 301 1.71 17.34 -3.14
C GLY A 301 2.28 15.93 -3.36
N VAL A 302 1.86 15.25 -4.43
CA VAL A 302 2.35 13.91 -4.79
C VAL A 302 3.56 14.03 -5.71
N ARG A 303 4.65 13.38 -5.35
CA ARG A 303 5.87 13.25 -6.16
C ARG A 303 6.04 11.82 -6.62
N LEU A 304 6.49 11.64 -7.85
CA LEU A 304 6.80 10.32 -8.41
C LEU A 304 8.31 10.09 -8.35
N ASN A 305 8.69 8.95 -7.78
CA ASN A 305 10.05 8.42 -7.85
C ASN A 305 10.05 7.30 -8.90
N VAL A 306 10.64 7.56 -10.08
CA VAL A 306 10.51 6.67 -11.24
C VAL A 306 11.87 6.04 -11.55
N VAL A 307 11.89 4.71 -11.65
CA VAL A 307 13.04 3.95 -12.16
C VAL A 307 12.69 3.34 -13.53
N GLY A 308 13.66 3.20 -14.42
CA GLY A 308 13.45 2.67 -15.77
C GLY A 308 12.69 3.61 -16.72
N GLU A 309 12.76 4.94 -16.53
CA GLU A 309 12.00 5.92 -17.34
C GLU A 309 12.30 5.79 -18.85
N ALA A 310 13.50 5.33 -19.23
CA ALA A 310 13.88 5.11 -20.63
C ALA A 310 12.97 4.09 -21.34
N ASN A 311 12.45 3.10 -20.64
CA ASN A 311 11.56 2.08 -21.20
C ASN A 311 10.23 2.65 -21.71
N ALA A 312 9.77 3.78 -21.17
CA ALA A 312 8.58 4.48 -21.66
C ALA A 312 8.74 5.06 -23.08
N ALA A 313 9.95 5.09 -23.63
CA ALA A 313 10.22 5.60 -25.00
C ALA A 313 9.87 4.56 -26.09
N HIS A 314 9.72 3.29 -25.77
CA HIS A 314 9.36 2.24 -26.73
C HIS A 314 7.89 2.40 -27.16
N ARG A 315 7.65 2.87 -28.39
CA ARG A 315 6.31 3.23 -28.89
C ARG A 315 6.11 2.82 -30.34
N PRO A 316 4.88 2.44 -30.76
CA PRO A 316 3.72 2.22 -29.89
C PRO A 316 3.87 0.96 -29.04
N ALA A 317 3.19 0.93 -27.89
CA ALA A 317 3.23 -0.19 -26.94
C ALA A 317 1.91 -0.32 -26.18
N VAL A 318 1.69 -1.49 -25.56
CA VAL A 318 0.67 -1.66 -24.53
C VAL A 318 1.36 -1.51 -23.17
N PHE A 319 1.12 -0.40 -22.50
CA PHE A 319 1.54 -0.19 -21.12
C PHE A 319 0.54 -0.85 -20.18
N ILE A 320 0.98 -1.82 -19.40
CA ILE A 320 0.14 -2.48 -18.40
C ILE A 320 0.56 -2.04 -16.99
N PHE A 321 -0.40 -1.93 -16.07
CA PHE A 321 -0.11 -1.49 -14.70
C PHE A 321 -1.01 -2.17 -13.69
N ASN A 322 -0.52 -2.39 -12.46
CA ASN A 322 -1.33 -2.89 -11.34
C ASN A 322 -2.25 -1.77 -10.82
N HIS A 323 -3.50 -2.13 -10.51
CA HIS A 323 -4.56 -1.14 -10.22
C HIS A 323 -5.00 -1.19 -8.77
N ARG A 324 -4.49 -0.27 -7.96
CA ARG A 324 -4.76 -0.18 -6.52
C ARG A 324 -5.72 0.95 -6.16
N THR A 325 -5.56 2.12 -6.78
CA THR A 325 -6.31 3.33 -6.44
C THR A 325 -6.90 4.01 -7.66
N ALA A 326 -7.79 4.98 -7.44
CA ALA A 326 -8.30 5.82 -8.51
C ALA A 326 -7.20 6.72 -9.13
N MET A 327 -6.09 6.94 -8.41
CA MET A 327 -4.98 7.79 -8.84
C MET A 327 -4.03 7.12 -9.82
N ASP A 328 -4.04 5.78 -9.93
CA ASP A 328 -3.09 5.04 -10.78
C ASP A 328 -3.11 5.50 -12.23
N THR A 329 -4.29 5.81 -12.76
CA THR A 329 -4.42 6.31 -14.15
C THR A 329 -3.69 7.64 -14.35
N PHE A 330 -3.70 8.52 -13.34
CA PHE A 330 -2.96 9.79 -13.38
C PHE A 330 -1.47 9.57 -13.18
N ILE A 331 -1.09 8.65 -12.28
CA ILE A 331 0.32 8.26 -12.05
C ILE A 331 0.92 7.70 -13.34
N VAL A 332 0.25 6.72 -13.97
CA VAL A 332 0.68 6.13 -15.24
C VAL A 332 0.68 7.17 -16.37
N GLY A 333 -0.35 8.02 -16.44
CA GLY A 333 -0.39 9.12 -17.41
C GLY A 333 0.78 10.09 -17.27
N ALA A 334 1.20 10.40 -16.03
CA ALA A 334 2.32 11.29 -15.76
C ALA A 334 3.68 10.71 -16.18
N VAL A 335 3.86 9.38 -16.14
CA VAL A 335 5.09 8.71 -16.60
C VAL A 335 5.08 8.40 -18.09
N VAL A 336 3.94 8.01 -18.66
CA VAL A 336 3.81 7.74 -20.11
C VAL A 336 3.80 9.03 -20.93
N LYS A 337 3.28 10.12 -20.45
CA LYS A 337 3.32 11.51 -20.98
C LYS A 337 2.49 11.75 -22.24
N THR A 338 2.89 11.22 -23.39
CA THR A 338 2.32 11.56 -24.71
C THR A 338 1.99 10.33 -25.55
N ASP A 339 1.25 10.54 -26.62
CA ASP A 339 0.91 9.52 -27.62
C ASP A 339 0.36 8.22 -27.01
N PHE A 340 -0.53 8.37 -26.06
CA PHE A 340 -1.27 7.25 -25.49
C PHE A 340 -2.78 7.55 -25.36
N THR A 341 -3.56 6.50 -25.20
CA THR A 341 -4.95 6.55 -24.76
C THR A 341 -5.21 5.41 -23.78
N ALA A 342 -6.35 5.48 -23.08
CA ALA A 342 -6.75 4.47 -22.12
C ALA A 342 -7.85 3.56 -22.67
N VAL A 343 -7.98 2.37 -22.10
CA VAL A 343 -9.15 1.51 -22.27
C VAL A 343 -10.02 1.64 -21.03
N ALA A 344 -11.28 2.05 -21.22
CA ALA A 344 -12.23 2.26 -20.15
C ALA A 344 -13.48 1.38 -20.30
N LYS A 345 -14.23 1.22 -19.21
CA LYS A 345 -15.52 0.50 -19.24
C LYS A 345 -16.55 1.24 -20.08
N ALA A 346 -17.37 0.51 -20.86
CA ALA A 346 -18.41 1.08 -21.73
C ALA A 346 -19.41 1.95 -20.98
N GLU A 347 -19.75 1.60 -19.72
CA GLU A 347 -20.70 2.36 -18.89
C GLU A 347 -20.23 3.81 -18.64
N LEU A 348 -18.91 4.06 -18.62
CA LEU A 348 -18.36 5.40 -18.45
C LEU A 348 -18.61 6.30 -19.67
N ARG A 349 -18.95 5.74 -20.83
CA ARG A 349 -19.28 6.48 -22.04
C ARG A 349 -20.54 7.34 -21.88
N SER A 350 -21.50 6.90 -21.08
CA SER A 350 -22.75 7.60 -20.79
C SER A 350 -22.60 8.68 -19.71
N ASN A 351 -21.51 8.66 -18.94
CA ASN A 351 -21.24 9.68 -17.94
C ASN A 351 -20.96 11.03 -18.63
N PRO A 352 -21.63 12.13 -18.27
CA PRO A 352 -21.50 13.42 -18.97
C PRO A 352 -20.08 14.01 -18.91
N ILE A 353 -19.34 13.73 -17.86
CA ILE A 353 -17.94 14.19 -17.69
C ILE A 353 -16.99 13.22 -18.37
N PHE A 354 -16.97 11.96 -17.93
CA PHE A 354 -16.04 10.94 -18.43
C PHE A 354 -16.28 10.60 -19.89
N GLY A 355 -17.52 10.54 -20.34
CA GLY A 355 -17.84 10.28 -21.76
C GLY A 355 -17.41 11.42 -22.67
N THR A 356 -17.49 12.67 -22.22
CA THR A 356 -17.04 13.83 -22.99
C THR A 356 -15.51 13.87 -23.08
N ILE A 357 -14.81 13.70 -21.94
CA ILE A 357 -13.34 13.61 -21.89
C ILE A 357 -12.86 12.41 -22.72
N GLY A 358 -13.52 11.25 -22.58
CA GLY A 358 -13.16 10.05 -23.29
C GLY A 358 -13.27 10.17 -24.81
N ARG A 359 -14.31 10.79 -25.31
CA ARG A 359 -14.44 11.11 -26.76
C ARG A 359 -13.39 12.09 -27.23
N ALA A 360 -13.06 13.08 -26.42
CA ALA A 360 -12.03 14.07 -26.76
C ALA A 360 -10.64 13.41 -26.81
N MET A 361 -10.36 12.47 -25.92
CA MET A 361 -9.06 11.78 -25.79
C MET A 361 -8.94 10.48 -26.59
N ASP A 362 -9.91 10.16 -27.43
CA ASP A 362 -10.00 8.92 -28.20
C ASP A 362 -9.90 7.66 -27.31
N ILE A 363 -10.53 7.70 -26.11
CA ILE A 363 -10.56 6.54 -25.19
C ILE A 363 -11.36 5.41 -25.82
N ALA A 364 -10.78 4.22 -25.87
CA ALA A 364 -11.45 3.01 -26.31
C ALA A 364 -12.39 2.52 -25.19
N PHE A 365 -13.70 2.60 -25.41
CA PHE A 365 -14.68 2.07 -24.46
C PHE A 365 -15.02 0.62 -24.79
N VAL A 366 -14.75 -0.29 -23.85
CA VAL A 366 -14.95 -1.74 -24.02
C VAL A 366 -16.11 -2.20 -23.14
N ASP A 367 -17.09 -2.86 -23.78
CA ASP A 367 -18.09 -3.65 -23.09
C ASP A 367 -17.55 -5.08 -22.91
N ARG A 368 -17.30 -5.47 -21.68
CA ARG A 368 -16.70 -6.76 -21.33
C ARG A 368 -17.73 -7.90 -21.31
N GLY A 369 -19.01 -7.57 -21.35
CA GLY A 369 -20.11 -8.54 -21.38
C GLY A 369 -20.53 -8.99 -22.79
N ASN A 370 -20.05 -8.30 -23.85
CA ASN A 370 -20.45 -8.56 -25.22
C ASN A 370 -19.23 -8.84 -26.12
N THR A 371 -19.18 -10.04 -26.69
CA THR A 371 -18.07 -10.49 -27.54
C THR A 371 -17.91 -9.64 -28.81
N GLU A 372 -19.01 -9.22 -29.44
CA GLU A 372 -18.98 -8.38 -30.65
C GLU A 372 -18.40 -6.97 -30.33
N SER A 373 -18.82 -6.40 -29.20
CA SER A 373 -18.27 -5.14 -28.71
C SER A 373 -16.79 -5.24 -28.37
N ALA A 374 -16.35 -6.38 -27.82
CA ALA A 374 -14.94 -6.64 -27.53
C ALA A 374 -14.11 -6.71 -28.82
N VAL A 375 -14.62 -7.35 -29.89
CA VAL A 375 -13.94 -7.42 -31.19
C VAL A 375 -13.86 -6.04 -31.85
N ALA A 376 -14.95 -5.26 -31.85
CA ALA A 376 -14.94 -3.90 -32.38
C ALA A 376 -13.96 -2.98 -31.65
N SER A 377 -13.86 -3.13 -30.33
CA SER A 377 -12.89 -2.40 -29.51
C SER A 377 -11.46 -2.79 -29.82
N MET A 378 -11.19 -4.06 -30.13
CA MET A 378 -9.88 -4.55 -30.55
C MET A 378 -9.44 -3.91 -31.87
N GLN A 379 -10.33 -3.83 -32.87
CA GLN A 379 -10.04 -3.18 -34.15
C GLN A 379 -9.75 -1.69 -33.97
N GLU A 380 -10.46 -1.00 -33.08
CA GLU A 380 -10.17 0.41 -32.80
C GLU A 380 -8.82 0.60 -32.11
N VAL A 381 -8.45 -0.31 -31.20
CA VAL A 381 -7.12 -0.30 -30.56
C VAL A 381 -6.01 -0.51 -31.62
N GLU A 382 -6.17 -1.50 -32.50
CA GLU A 382 -5.22 -1.73 -33.61
C GLU A 382 -5.06 -0.51 -34.51
N ARG A 383 -6.18 0.13 -34.86
CA ARG A 383 -6.19 1.36 -35.64
C ARG A 383 -5.44 2.51 -34.97
N LEU A 384 -5.57 2.64 -33.66
CA LEU A 384 -4.88 3.66 -32.88
C LEU A 384 -3.38 3.34 -32.79
N MET A 385 -3.01 2.10 -32.55
CA MET A 385 -1.61 1.67 -32.51
C MET A 385 -0.90 1.84 -33.86
N ALA A 386 -1.58 1.54 -34.97
CA ALA A 386 -1.09 1.79 -36.31
C ALA A 386 -0.79 3.29 -36.59
N LYS A 387 -1.40 4.20 -35.81
CA LYS A 387 -1.12 5.65 -35.83
C LYS A 387 -0.03 6.08 -34.84
N GLY A 388 0.67 5.13 -34.22
CA GLY A 388 1.71 5.41 -33.21
C GLY A 388 1.17 5.73 -31.82
N ILE A 389 -0.11 5.45 -31.53
CA ILE A 389 -0.75 5.73 -30.24
C ILE A 389 -0.67 4.47 -29.38
N SER A 390 -0.02 4.58 -28.23
CA SER A 390 0.08 3.50 -27.24
C SER A 390 -1.21 3.37 -26.42
N ILE A 391 -1.41 2.22 -25.78
CA ILE A 391 -2.54 1.95 -24.90
C ILE A 391 -2.05 1.81 -23.47
N ILE A 392 -2.73 2.44 -22.52
CA ILE A 392 -2.56 2.15 -21.09
C ILE A 392 -3.77 1.34 -20.60
N ILE A 393 -3.52 0.23 -19.90
CA ILE A 393 -4.57 -0.67 -19.42
C ILE A 393 -4.11 -1.43 -18.17
N SER A 394 -5.01 -1.61 -17.19
CA SER A 394 -4.76 -2.58 -16.12
C SER A 394 -5.19 -3.98 -16.59
N PRO A 395 -4.28 -4.97 -16.59
CA PRO A 395 -4.62 -6.35 -16.96
C PRO A 395 -5.52 -7.03 -15.93
N GLU A 396 -5.54 -6.56 -14.68
CA GLU A 396 -6.44 -7.02 -13.62
C GLU A 396 -7.91 -6.74 -13.96
N GLY A 397 -8.17 -5.67 -14.70
CA GLY A 397 -9.49 -5.32 -15.21
C GLY A 397 -10.41 -4.64 -14.20
N HIS A 398 -10.16 -4.71 -12.92
CA HIS A 398 -10.81 -3.98 -11.83
C HIS A 398 -9.83 -3.86 -10.66
N ARG A 399 -10.14 -3.01 -9.69
CA ARG A 399 -9.40 -2.95 -8.42
C ARG A 399 -9.85 -4.12 -7.56
N TYR A 400 -8.92 -4.96 -7.16
CA TYR A 400 -9.21 -6.05 -6.23
C TYR A 400 -9.42 -5.52 -4.82
N ASP A 401 -10.17 -6.27 -4.01
CA ASP A 401 -10.38 -5.96 -2.59
C ASP A 401 -9.21 -6.45 -1.71
N THR A 402 -8.16 -6.96 -2.32
CA THR A 402 -6.90 -7.36 -1.68
C THR A 402 -5.78 -6.41 -2.06
N HIS A 403 -4.70 -6.38 -1.28
CA HIS A 403 -3.48 -5.64 -1.59
C HIS A 403 -2.50 -6.43 -2.47
N GLU A 404 -2.84 -7.65 -2.82
CA GLU A 404 -2.09 -8.48 -3.76
C GLU A 404 -2.31 -8.03 -5.21
N VAL A 405 -1.41 -8.48 -6.09
CA VAL A 405 -1.58 -8.32 -7.53
C VAL A 405 -2.65 -9.30 -7.99
N GLY A 406 -3.76 -8.79 -8.50
CA GLY A 406 -4.85 -9.62 -8.98
C GLY A 406 -4.53 -10.38 -10.27
N ASP A 407 -5.39 -11.36 -10.61
CA ASP A 407 -5.22 -12.18 -11.82
C ASP A 407 -5.22 -11.35 -13.10
N PHE A 408 -4.21 -11.54 -13.93
CA PHE A 408 -4.10 -10.85 -15.21
C PHE A 408 -4.98 -11.48 -16.28
N LYS A 409 -5.80 -10.65 -16.93
CA LYS A 409 -6.71 -11.05 -18.01
C LYS A 409 -6.02 -10.99 -19.38
N LYS A 410 -6.37 -11.91 -20.25
CA LYS A 410 -5.77 -12.08 -21.58
C LYS A 410 -5.91 -10.87 -22.53
N GLY A 411 -6.81 -9.89 -22.20
CA GLY A 411 -7.19 -8.80 -23.10
C GLY A 411 -6.02 -7.93 -23.54
N ALA A 412 -5.23 -7.43 -22.58
CA ALA A 412 -4.07 -6.58 -22.85
C ALA A 412 -3.02 -7.29 -23.72
N PHE A 413 -2.76 -8.56 -23.43
CA PHE A 413 -1.77 -9.38 -24.13
C PHE A 413 -2.21 -9.69 -25.56
N ARG A 414 -3.50 -9.97 -25.77
CA ARG A 414 -4.07 -10.14 -27.11
C ARG A 414 -3.98 -8.86 -27.95
N MET A 415 -4.24 -7.70 -27.34
CA MET A 415 -4.10 -6.39 -28.00
C MET A 415 -2.67 -6.16 -28.47
N ALA A 416 -1.68 -6.43 -27.61
CA ALA A 416 -0.29 -6.29 -27.97
C ALA A 416 0.13 -7.23 -29.11
N LYS A 417 -0.27 -8.52 -29.06
CA LYS A 417 0.04 -9.51 -30.10
C LYS A 417 -0.62 -9.16 -31.41
N SER A 418 -1.91 -8.81 -31.43
CA SER A 418 -2.66 -8.45 -32.63
C SER A 418 -2.10 -7.22 -33.33
N ALA A 419 -1.65 -6.24 -32.55
CA ALA A 419 -1.03 -5.01 -33.08
C ALA A 419 0.48 -5.16 -33.39
N GLY A 420 1.11 -6.27 -33.03
CA GLY A 420 2.55 -6.49 -33.24
C GLY A 420 3.44 -5.55 -32.41
N VAL A 421 3.01 -5.15 -31.23
CA VAL A 421 3.72 -4.20 -30.36
C VAL A 421 4.13 -4.85 -29.03
N PRO A 422 5.18 -4.35 -28.37
CA PRO A 422 5.58 -4.87 -27.07
C PRO A 422 4.60 -4.49 -25.95
N ILE A 423 4.64 -5.26 -24.87
CA ILE A 423 4.06 -4.90 -23.57
C ILE A 423 5.14 -4.21 -22.74
N ILE A 424 4.77 -3.13 -22.07
CA ILE A 424 5.66 -2.44 -21.13
C ILE A 424 4.99 -2.46 -19.76
N PRO A 425 5.52 -3.27 -18.82
CA PRO A 425 4.98 -3.31 -17.47
C PRO A 425 5.34 -2.06 -16.68
N ILE A 426 4.36 -1.47 -16.00
CA ILE A 426 4.52 -0.36 -15.05
C ILE A 426 4.06 -0.86 -13.70
N VAL A 427 4.97 -0.97 -12.75
CA VAL A 427 4.67 -1.38 -11.38
C VAL A 427 4.55 -0.15 -10.50
N VAL A 428 3.39 0.03 -9.88
CA VAL A 428 3.13 1.10 -8.91
C VAL A 428 3.14 0.48 -7.52
N ARG A 429 4.09 0.89 -6.67
CA ARG A 429 4.35 0.21 -5.40
C ARG A 429 3.39 0.64 -4.29
N ASN A 430 3.09 1.91 -4.17
CA ASN A 430 2.50 2.49 -2.97
C ASN A 430 1.55 3.66 -3.27
N ALA A 431 0.72 3.55 -4.30
CA ALA A 431 -0.31 4.57 -4.61
C ALA A 431 -1.32 4.74 -3.47
N ASP A 432 -1.55 3.70 -2.69
CA ASP A 432 -2.39 3.67 -1.50
C ASP A 432 -1.82 4.50 -0.32
N ASP A 433 -0.53 4.87 -0.35
CA ASP A 433 0.04 5.84 0.59
C ASP A 433 -0.55 7.24 0.42
N VAL A 434 -0.85 7.62 -0.82
CA VAL A 434 -1.33 8.96 -1.15
C VAL A 434 -2.85 9.02 -1.31
N ALA A 435 -3.52 7.93 -1.66
CA ALA A 435 -4.98 7.88 -1.79
C ALA A 435 -5.51 6.50 -1.42
N ALA A 436 -6.48 6.44 -0.51
CA ALA A 436 -7.20 5.20 -0.25
C ALA A 436 -7.92 4.69 -1.52
N ARG A 437 -8.11 3.37 -1.63
CA ARG A 437 -8.62 2.67 -2.82
C ARG A 437 -9.80 3.35 -3.51
N ASP A 438 -10.81 3.73 -2.74
CA ASP A 438 -12.06 4.31 -3.25
C ASP A 438 -12.18 5.81 -2.97
N SER A 439 -11.10 6.43 -2.46
CA SER A 439 -11.08 7.84 -2.13
C SER A 439 -10.59 8.67 -3.31
N MET A 440 -11.26 9.79 -3.52
CA MET A 440 -10.74 10.90 -4.35
C MET A 440 -9.93 11.91 -3.51
N THR A 441 -9.83 11.67 -2.20
CA THR A 441 -9.00 12.51 -1.31
C THR A 441 -7.56 12.04 -1.41
N VAL A 442 -6.68 12.95 -1.77
CA VAL A 442 -5.25 12.68 -1.98
C VAL A 442 -4.43 13.38 -0.91
N ASN A 443 -3.53 12.65 -0.29
CA ASN A 443 -2.56 13.14 0.67
C ASN A 443 -1.21 13.37 -0.01
N PRO A 444 -0.42 14.36 0.43
CA PRO A 444 0.95 14.53 -0.05
C PRO A 444 1.80 13.28 0.24
N GLY A 445 2.68 12.96 -0.68
CA GLY A 445 3.57 11.80 -0.51
C GLY A 445 4.46 11.55 -1.72
N VAL A 446 5.22 10.46 -1.64
CA VAL A 446 6.05 9.96 -2.75
C VAL A 446 5.48 8.62 -3.20
N VAL A 447 5.26 8.48 -4.49
CA VAL A 447 4.85 7.21 -5.10
C VAL A 447 6.00 6.66 -5.93
N ASP A 448 6.39 5.42 -5.63
CA ASP A 448 7.43 4.71 -6.36
C ASP A 448 6.82 4.02 -7.58
N VAL A 449 7.44 4.23 -8.74
CA VAL A 449 7.01 3.65 -10.03
C VAL A 449 8.21 3.02 -10.72
N ALA A 450 8.09 1.75 -11.10
CA ALA A 450 9.09 1.06 -11.92
C ALA A 450 8.52 0.79 -13.31
N ILE A 451 9.22 1.23 -14.35
CA ILE A 451 8.90 0.93 -15.74
C ILE A 451 9.86 -0.16 -16.19
N LEU A 452 9.34 -1.38 -16.31
CA LEU A 452 10.17 -2.54 -16.59
C LEU A 452 10.53 -2.65 -18.08
N THR A 453 11.52 -3.46 -18.38
CA THR A 453 11.95 -3.74 -19.75
C THR A 453 10.80 -4.22 -20.63
N PRO A 454 10.73 -3.80 -21.90
CA PRO A 454 9.70 -4.21 -22.84
C PRO A 454 9.67 -5.73 -23.05
N ILE A 455 8.49 -6.33 -23.01
CA ILE A 455 8.24 -7.75 -23.24
C ILE A 455 7.71 -7.93 -24.67
N SER A 456 8.43 -8.67 -25.51
CA SER A 456 7.93 -9.07 -26.83
C SER A 456 6.88 -10.17 -26.70
N VAL A 457 5.75 -9.99 -27.35
CA VAL A 457 4.69 -11.00 -27.44
C VAL A 457 4.58 -11.61 -28.85
N ALA A 458 5.53 -11.29 -29.73
CA ALA A 458 5.49 -11.71 -31.13
C ALA A 458 5.49 -13.24 -31.28
N ASP A 459 6.32 -13.90 -30.49
CA ASP A 459 6.52 -15.36 -30.55
C ASP A 459 5.62 -16.13 -29.59
N TRP A 460 4.65 -15.48 -28.93
CA TRP A 460 3.76 -16.17 -28.02
C TRP A 460 2.65 -16.91 -28.77
N ASP A 461 2.52 -18.20 -28.59
CA ASP A 461 1.36 -18.94 -29.06
C ASP A 461 0.14 -18.71 -28.17
N LEU A 462 -1.05 -18.77 -28.78
CA LEU A 462 -2.31 -18.58 -28.01
C LEU A 462 -2.51 -19.67 -26.95
N ALA A 463 -1.94 -20.84 -27.16
CA ALA A 463 -1.97 -21.94 -26.18
C ALA A 463 -1.14 -21.62 -24.94
N ASP A 464 -0.02 -20.91 -25.09
CA ASP A 464 0.92 -20.60 -24.01
C ASP A 464 0.52 -19.33 -23.22
N PHE A 465 -0.51 -18.60 -23.68
CA PHE A 465 -0.95 -17.36 -23.02
C PHE A 465 -1.16 -17.48 -21.51
N PRO A 466 -1.81 -18.54 -20.98
CA PRO A 466 -1.99 -18.66 -19.54
C PRO A 466 -0.66 -18.62 -18.77
N ASP A 467 0.30 -19.41 -19.21
CA ASP A 467 1.59 -19.56 -18.55
C ASP A 467 2.44 -18.27 -18.68
N ARG A 468 2.48 -17.69 -19.89
CA ARG A 468 3.17 -16.42 -20.14
C ARG A 468 2.57 -15.25 -19.38
N ILE A 469 1.25 -15.22 -19.21
CA ILE A 469 0.58 -14.18 -18.42
C ILE A 469 0.89 -14.36 -16.93
N ALA A 470 0.94 -15.60 -16.45
CA ALA A 470 1.35 -15.89 -15.07
C ALA A 470 2.80 -15.47 -14.82
N GLU A 471 3.73 -15.71 -15.76
CA GLU A 471 5.12 -15.22 -15.69
C GLU A 471 5.17 -13.68 -15.54
N VAL A 472 4.33 -12.96 -16.31
CA VAL A 472 4.28 -11.48 -16.21
C VAL A 472 3.66 -11.04 -14.88
N GLN A 473 2.64 -11.75 -14.38
CA GLN A 473 2.07 -11.47 -13.06
C GLN A 473 3.11 -11.69 -11.95
N GLU A 474 3.86 -12.80 -11.99
CA GLU A 474 4.93 -13.07 -11.03
C GLU A 474 6.02 -11.99 -11.07
N LEU A 475 6.34 -11.45 -12.25
CA LEU A 475 7.26 -10.33 -12.40
C LEU A 475 6.81 -9.10 -11.60
N TYR A 476 5.48 -8.84 -11.51
CA TYR A 476 4.95 -7.76 -10.66
C TYR A 476 5.11 -8.07 -9.19
N VAL A 477 4.80 -9.30 -8.78
CA VAL A 477 4.94 -9.75 -7.38
C VAL A 477 6.40 -9.65 -6.95
N GLU A 478 7.32 -10.16 -7.77
CA GLU A 478 8.75 -10.11 -7.51
C GLU A 478 9.29 -8.67 -7.46
N THR A 479 8.81 -7.80 -8.37
CA THR A 479 9.22 -6.39 -8.39
C THR A 479 8.73 -5.64 -7.14
N LEU A 480 7.54 -5.96 -6.64
CA LEU A 480 7.01 -5.37 -5.41
C LEU A 480 7.77 -5.84 -4.17
N ARG A 481 8.23 -7.11 -4.14
CA ARG A 481 9.05 -7.67 -3.07
C ARG A 481 10.49 -7.13 -3.08
N HIS A 482 11.09 -7.10 -4.27
CA HIS A 482 12.48 -6.69 -4.49
C HIS A 482 12.49 -5.48 -5.43
N TRP A 483 12.28 -4.29 -4.84
CA TRP A 483 12.15 -3.05 -5.62
C TRP A 483 13.44 -2.74 -6.39
N PRO A 484 13.35 -2.47 -7.72
CA PRO A 484 14.52 -2.21 -8.54
C PRO A 484 15.13 -0.84 -8.25
N HIS A 485 16.41 -0.70 -8.54
CA HIS A 485 17.17 0.54 -8.51
C HIS A 485 17.72 0.86 -9.90
N GLU A 486 18.24 2.05 -10.09
CA GLU A 486 18.92 2.42 -11.34
C GLU A 486 20.04 1.42 -11.66
N GLY A 487 19.99 0.83 -12.87
CA GLY A 487 20.93 -0.19 -13.31
C GLY A 487 20.51 -1.64 -13.01
N ASP A 488 19.36 -1.86 -12.39
CA ASP A 488 18.76 -3.19 -12.29
C ASP A 488 18.38 -3.69 -13.69
N PRO A 489 18.67 -4.96 -14.05
CA PRO A 489 18.39 -5.48 -15.40
C PRO A 489 16.89 -5.55 -15.74
N ARG A 490 16.01 -5.38 -14.76
CA ARG A 490 14.56 -5.34 -14.96
C ARG A 490 14.03 -3.97 -15.43
N VAL A 491 14.83 -2.88 -15.30
CA VAL A 491 14.44 -1.50 -15.62
C VAL A 491 15.37 -0.83 -16.61
#